data_bf5857d42d83bfa73c7f74ddd72902c5
#
_entry.id   bf5857d42d83bfa73c7f74ddd72902c5
#
_cell.length_a   1.000
_cell.length_b   1.000
_cell.length_c   1.000
_cell.angle_alpha   90.00
_cell.angle_beta   90.00
_cell.angle_gamma   90.00
#
_symmetry.space_group_name_H-M   'P 1'
#
loop_
_entity.id
_entity.type
_entity.pdbx_description
1 polymer ?
#
loop_
_entity_poly.entity_id
_entity_poly.type
_entity_poly.pdbx_seq_one_letter_code
_entity_poly.pdbx_strand_id
1 'polypeptide(L)'
;MKKVVCDLCECTEFTKEGGFFICQGCGTKYSLEQAKSMMKEVEGSAPVSTGAPVASAPMGNPNQQQIDNMLLLAANAHEAGNNQEAENYCNQVIALDAMLYKAWLLKGKAAGWQSTIQNQRITEAAHAFAQAIDFAPEDEKEEIKNQAVEELKSLGLACISLRKNRFSQYPDAEELAGFDSDRKNLLSALMVLLSKGIAAGIPEGYQEKIASLMNQAAAAGY
;
A
#
# COMPACT_ATOMS: atom_id res chain seq x y z
N MET A 1 -0.26 39.27 -16.46
CA MET A 1 -1.33 38.35 -16.94
C MET A 1 -1.79 37.46 -15.79
N LYS A 2 -3.08 37.27 -15.61
CA LYS A 2 -3.58 36.34 -14.58
C LYS A 2 -3.47 34.92 -15.10
N LYS A 3 -2.80 34.06 -14.35
CA LYS A 3 -2.71 32.62 -14.61
C LYS A 3 -3.31 31.84 -13.45
N VAL A 4 -3.91 30.70 -13.76
CA VAL A 4 -4.34 29.74 -12.72
C VAL A 4 -3.09 29.02 -12.23
N VAL A 5 -2.90 28.98 -10.91
CA VAL A 5 -1.78 28.31 -10.27
C VAL A 5 -2.36 27.24 -9.35
N CYS A 6 -1.98 26.00 -9.51
CA CYS A 6 -2.44 24.89 -8.68
C CYS A 6 -2.03 25.08 -7.22
N ASP A 7 -2.98 25.04 -6.28
CA ASP A 7 -2.69 25.20 -4.85
C ASP A 7 -1.88 24.06 -4.25
N LEU A 8 -1.85 22.89 -4.92
CA LEU A 8 -1.18 21.70 -4.42
C LEU A 8 0.25 21.53 -4.97
N CYS A 9 0.52 21.95 -6.21
CA CYS A 9 1.83 21.71 -6.85
C CYS A 9 2.38 22.94 -7.59
N GLU A 10 1.72 24.09 -7.46
CA GLU A 10 2.10 25.38 -8.09
C GLU A 10 2.23 25.33 -9.63
N CYS A 11 1.81 24.23 -10.27
CA CYS A 11 1.78 24.11 -11.72
C CYS A 11 0.78 25.11 -12.33
N THR A 12 1.15 25.67 -13.49
CA THR A 12 0.30 26.64 -14.23
C THR A 12 -0.35 26.02 -15.47
N GLU A 13 -0.09 24.76 -15.75
CA GLU A 13 -0.64 24.06 -16.92
C GLU A 13 -1.86 23.24 -16.53
N PHE A 14 -2.99 23.52 -17.19
CA PHE A 14 -4.27 22.86 -16.96
C PHE A 14 -4.89 22.41 -18.28
N THR A 15 -5.47 21.23 -18.29
CA THR A 15 -6.32 20.74 -19.38
C THR A 15 -7.79 20.83 -18.95
N LYS A 16 -8.67 21.23 -19.89
CA LYS A 16 -10.10 21.28 -19.63
C LYS A 16 -10.79 20.04 -20.18
N GLU A 17 -11.35 19.22 -19.30
CA GLU A 17 -12.09 18.02 -19.66
C GLU A 17 -13.40 17.92 -18.86
N GLY A 18 -14.51 17.65 -19.52
CA GLY A 18 -15.79 17.42 -18.87
C GLY A 18 -16.30 18.57 -17.97
N GLY A 19 -15.88 19.82 -18.22
CA GLY A 19 -16.25 20.99 -17.41
C GLY A 19 -15.34 21.23 -16.19
N PHE A 20 -14.33 20.42 -16.00
CA PHE A 20 -13.31 20.56 -14.94
C PHE A 20 -11.97 21.00 -15.53
N PHE A 21 -11.16 21.67 -14.69
CA PHE A 21 -9.77 21.97 -14.97
C PHE A 21 -8.88 20.94 -14.28
N ILE A 22 -8.12 20.17 -15.06
CA ILE A 22 -7.22 19.14 -14.56
C ILE A 22 -5.80 19.70 -14.58
N CYS A 23 -5.16 19.77 -13.42
CA CYS A 23 -3.77 20.19 -13.31
C CYS A 23 -2.86 19.14 -13.99
N GLN A 24 -2.01 19.57 -14.91
CA GLN A 24 -1.08 18.70 -15.62
C GLN A 24 0.09 18.21 -14.72
N GLY A 25 0.36 18.92 -13.63
CA GLY A 25 1.43 18.57 -12.70
C GLY A 25 1.03 17.49 -11.69
N CYS A 26 -0.18 17.57 -11.10
CA CYS A 26 -0.62 16.65 -10.05
C CYS A 26 -1.91 15.88 -10.36
N GLY A 27 -2.54 16.12 -11.52
CA GLY A 27 -3.77 15.46 -11.94
C GLY A 27 -5.03 15.87 -11.17
N THR A 28 -4.93 16.80 -10.24
CA THR A 28 -6.08 17.25 -9.44
C THR A 28 -7.11 17.96 -10.32
N LYS A 29 -8.39 17.64 -10.11
CA LYS A 29 -9.52 18.22 -10.83
C LYS A 29 -10.12 19.36 -10.02
N TYR A 30 -10.29 20.52 -10.68
CA TYR A 30 -10.87 21.73 -10.09
C TYR A 30 -12.14 22.12 -10.85
N SER A 31 -13.16 22.55 -10.12
CA SER A 31 -14.33 23.18 -10.73
C SER A 31 -13.96 24.56 -11.31
N LEU A 32 -14.82 25.10 -12.18
CA LEU A 32 -14.62 26.45 -12.75
C LEU A 32 -14.51 27.52 -11.65
N GLU A 33 -15.26 27.38 -10.54
CA GLU A 33 -15.21 28.34 -9.43
C GLU A 33 -13.91 28.25 -8.64
N GLN A 34 -13.44 27.02 -8.37
CA GLN A 34 -12.13 26.78 -7.73
C GLN A 34 -10.98 27.30 -8.61
N ALA A 35 -10.99 27.02 -9.91
CA ALA A 35 -9.97 27.52 -10.83
C ALA A 35 -9.95 29.06 -10.91
N LYS A 36 -11.09 29.73 -10.78
CA LYS A 36 -11.17 31.20 -10.70
C LYS A 36 -10.58 31.74 -9.41
N SER A 37 -10.80 31.09 -8.27
CA SER A 37 -10.23 31.53 -6.98
C SER A 37 -8.71 31.38 -6.91
N MET A 38 -8.17 30.47 -7.72
CA MET A 38 -6.72 30.19 -7.81
C MET A 38 -5.97 31.10 -8.80
N MET A 39 -6.64 32.08 -9.42
CA MET A 39 -6.01 33.04 -10.32
C MET A 39 -5.10 34.01 -9.55
N LYS A 40 -3.78 33.87 -9.70
CA LYS A 40 -2.77 34.80 -9.16
C LYS A 40 -2.24 35.69 -10.28
N GLU A 41 -1.94 36.96 -9.97
CA GLU A 41 -1.23 37.83 -10.89
C GLU A 41 0.26 37.45 -10.86
N VAL A 42 0.74 36.92 -11.98
CA VAL A 42 2.18 36.67 -12.16
C VAL A 42 2.80 37.89 -12.81
N GLU A 43 3.57 38.63 -12.06
CA GLU A 43 4.40 39.72 -12.62
C GLU A 43 5.42 39.13 -13.60
N GLY A 44 5.51 39.77 -14.77
CA GLY A 44 6.22 39.24 -15.90
C GLY A 44 7.74 39.12 -15.65
N SER A 45 8.27 37.96 -15.92
CA SER A 45 9.69 37.79 -16.20
C SER A 45 9.91 37.72 -17.68
N ALA A 46 10.77 38.61 -18.16
CA ALA A 46 11.24 38.74 -19.56
C ALA A 46 12.02 37.49 -20.01
N PRO A 47 12.17 37.23 -21.32
CA PRO A 47 12.84 36.04 -21.82
C PRO A 47 14.36 36.17 -21.55
N VAL A 48 14.90 35.20 -20.79
CA VAL A 48 16.36 35.10 -20.60
C VAL A 48 16.93 34.22 -21.69
N SER A 49 17.81 34.89 -22.44
CA SER A 49 18.72 34.39 -23.45
C SER A 49 19.77 33.41 -22.87
N THR A 50 19.97 32.32 -23.59
CA THR A 50 21.17 31.50 -23.81
C THR A 50 22.37 31.63 -22.85
N GLY A 51 22.74 30.48 -22.25
CA GLY A 51 24.14 30.03 -22.29
C GLY A 51 24.95 30.16 -21.02
N ALA A 52 24.96 29.11 -20.18
CA ALA A 52 26.18 28.61 -19.52
C ALA A 52 25.91 27.17 -19.07
N PRO A 53 26.87 26.22 -19.12
CA PRO A 53 26.68 24.87 -18.65
C PRO A 53 26.71 24.90 -17.12
N VAL A 54 25.54 24.81 -16.51
CA VAL A 54 25.41 24.53 -15.07
C VAL A 54 25.68 23.06 -14.87
N ALA A 55 26.64 22.79 -13.98
CA ALA A 55 27.00 21.47 -13.51
C ALA A 55 25.73 20.68 -13.18
N SER A 56 25.69 19.46 -13.70
CA SER A 56 24.58 18.47 -13.50
C SER A 56 24.34 18.27 -12.02
N ALA A 57 23.31 18.92 -11.46
CA ALA A 57 22.67 18.42 -10.29
C ALA A 57 22.10 17.03 -10.65
N PRO A 58 22.09 16.04 -9.74
CA PRO A 58 21.49 14.75 -10.04
C PRO A 58 20.04 14.98 -10.50
N MET A 59 19.74 14.53 -11.73
CA MET A 59 18.40 14.62 -12.28
C MET A 59 17.49 13.76 -11.40
N GLY A 60 16.80 14.40 -10.46
CA GLY A 60 15.71 13.76 -9.73
C GLY A 60 14.67 13.23 -10.72
N ASN A 61 14.06 12.11 -10.41
CA ASN A 61 12.96 11.56 -11.20
C ASN A 61 11.93 12.69 -11.45
N PRO A 62 11.58 13.04 -12.70
CA PRO A 62 10.63 14.12 -12.99
C PRO A 62 9.25 13.90 -12.37
N ASN A 63 8.95 12.64 -11.97
CA ASN A 63 7.72 12.25 -11.31
C ASN A 63 7.86 12.22 -9.78
N GLN A 64 8.98 12.61 -9.19
CA GLN A 64 9.24 12.43 -7.75
C GLN A 64 8.17 13.08 -6.87
N GLN A 65 7.78 14.31 -7.17
CA GLN A 65 6.73 14.99 -6.40
C GLN A 65 5.37 14.27 -6.50
N GLN A 66 5.05 13.72 -7.67
CA GLN A 66 3.84 12.94 -7.87
C GLN A 66 3.89 11.63 -7.07
N ILE A 67 5.02 10.93 -7.08
CA ILE A 67 5.28 9.72 -6.31
C ILE A 67 5.10 9.98 -4.82
N ASP A 68 5.73 11.05 -4.30
CA ASP A 68 5.68 11.41 -2.87
C ASP A 68 4.25 11.72 -2.43
N ASN A 69 3.49 12.46 -3.25
CA ASN A 69 2.08 12.76 -2.98
C ASN A 69 1.22 11.49 -2.98
N MET A 70 1.41 10.59 -3.94
CA MET A 70 0.66 9.33 -4.01
C MET A 70 0.99 8.41 -2.84
N LEU A 71 2.25 8.33 -2.40
CA LEU A 71 2.64 7.57 -1.21
C LEU A 71 1.98 8.12 0.05
N LEU A 72 1.94 9.45 0.20
CA LEU A 72 1.25 10.08 1.32
C LEU A 72 -0.25 9.76 1.32
N LEU A 73 -0.91 9.85 0.15
CA LEU A 73 -2.32 9.48 0.01
C LEU A 73 -2.55 7.99 0.31
N ALA A 74 -1.66 7.11 -0.15
CA ALA A 74 -1.73 5.69 0.15
C ALA A 74 -1.59 5.41 1.65
N ALA A 75 -0.66 6.07 2.33
CA ALA A 75 -0.47 5.92 3.78
C ALA A 75 -1.71 6.39 4.55
N ASN A 76 -2.22 7.57 4.23
CA ASN A 76 -3.43 8.12 4.86
C ASN A 76 -4.66 7.23 4.63
N ALA A 77 -4.83 6.69 3.41
CA ALA A 77 -5.92 5.78 3.10
C ALA A 77 -5.80 4.46 3.90
N HIS A 78 -4.59 3.92 4.03
CA HIS A 78 -4.33 2.73 4.84
C HIS A 78 -4.63 2.96 6.33
N GLU A 79 -4.16 4.07 6.90
CA GLU A 79 -4.43 4.44 8.30
C GLU A 79 -5.93 4.66 8.57
N ALA A 80 -6.67 5.17 7.59
CA ALA A 80 -8.12 5.31 7.65
C ALA A 80 -8.87 3.96 7.44
N GLY A 81 -8.16 2.84 7.19
CA GLY A 81 -8.75 1.53 6.89
C GLY A 81 -9.25 1.37 5.45
N ASN A 82 -9.06 2.38 4.58
CA ASN A 82 -9.44 2.30 3.17
C ASN A 82 -8.34 1.61 2.34
N ASN A 83 -8.15 0.32 2.61
CA ASN A 83 -7.03 -0.44 2.06
C ASN A 83 -7.12 -0.63 0.53
N GLN A 84 -8.31 -0.63 -0.05
CA GLN A 84 -8.47 -0.70 -1.51
C GLN A 84 -7.92 0.55 -2.20
N GLU A 85 -8.19 1.71 -1.65
CA GLU A 85 -7.68 2.97 -2.18
C GLU A 85 -6.16 3.09 -1.97
N ALA A 86 -5.67 2.69 -0.79
CA ALA A 86 -4.25 2.63 -0.50
C ALA A 86 -3.50 1.77 -1.52
N GLU A 87 -4.01 0.58 -1.82
CA GLU A 87 -3.44 -0.32 -2.82
C GLU A 87 -3.46 0.29 -4.23
N ASN A 88 -4.53 0.99 -4.60
CA ASN A 88 -4.63 1.67 -5.89
C ASN A 88 -3.57 2.76 -6.05
N TYR A 89 -3.31 3.58 -5.01
CA TYR A 89 -2.22 4.55 -5.04
C TYR A 89 -0.85 3.87 -5.10
N CYS A 90 -0.62 2.79 -4.34
CA CYS A 90 0.62 2.03 -4.42
C CYS A 90 0.87 1.48 -5.83
N ASN A 91 -0.15 0.95 -6.50
CA ASN A 91 -0.04 0.44 -7.87
C ASN A 91 0.33 1.56 -8.86
N GLN A 92 -0.21 2.78 -8.69
CA GLN A 92 0.16 3.92 -9.51
C GLN A 92 1.62 4.36 -9.26
N VAL A 93 2.08 4.36 -8.02
CA VAL A 93 3.49 4.63 -7.68
C VAL A 93 4.40 3.58 -8.30
N ILE A 94 4.09 2.29 -8.17
CA ILE A 94 4.87 1.19 -8.75
C ILE A 94 4.93 1.27 -10.28
N ALA A 95 3.89 1.78 -10.93
CA ALA A 95 3.89 2.02 -12.37
C ALA A 95 4.85 3.14 -12.80
N LEU A 96 5.12 4.13 -11.92
CA LEU A 96 6.06 5.23 -12.16
C LEU A 96 7.50 4.86 -11.72
N ASP A 97 7.62 4.11 -10.63
CA ASP A 97 8.89 3.62 -10.09
C ASP A 97 8.69 2.22 -9.50
N ALA A 98 9.02 1.21 -10.31
CA ALA A 98 8.85 -0.20 -9.94
C ALA A 98 9.83 -0.66 -8.84
N MET A 99 10.90 0.10 -8.56
CA MET A 99 11.91 -0.25 -7.56
C MET A 99 11.71 0.47 -6.23
N LEU A 100 10.67 1.29 -6.08
CA LEU A 100 10.41 2.02 -4.85
C LEU A 100 9.86 1.10 -3.76
N TYR A 101 10.75 0.60 -2.88
CA TYR A 101 10.43 -0.35 -1.82
C TYR A 101 9.30 0.10 -0.88
N LYS A 102 9.17 1.41 -0.61
CA LYS A 102 8.10 1.97 0.24
C LYS A 102 6.71 1.70 -0.33
N ALA A 103 6.57 1.77 -1.66
CA ALA A 103 5.31 1.48 -2.33
C ALA A 103 4.96 -0.01 -2.23
N TRP A 104 5.93 -0.89 -2.38
CA TRP A 104 5.74 -2.33 -2.23
C TRP A 104 5.40 -2.73 -0.80
N LEU A 105 6.07 -2.14 0.20
CA LEU A 105 5.79 -2.39 1.61
C LEU A 105 4.35 -2.00 1.97
N LEU A 106 3.93 -0.79 1.57
CA LEU A 106 2.57 -0.30 1.83
C LEU A 106 1.52 -1.07 1.04
N LYS A 107 1.82 -1.49 -0.21
CA LYS A 107 0.96 -2.38 -0.99
C LYS A 107 0.74 -3.71 -0.26
N GLY A 108 1.78 -4.31 0.28
CA GLY A 108 1.68 -5.55 1.05
C GLY A 108 0.74 -5.41 2.25
N LYS A 109 0.89 -4.33 3.02
CA LYS A 109 -0.02 -4.00 4.13
C LYS A 109 -1.45 -3.85 3.63
N ALA A 110 -1.68 -2.99 2.65
CA ALA A 110 -3.00 -2.72 2.12
C ALA A 110 -3.68 -3.97 1.53
N ALA A 111 -2.96 -4.79 0.77
CA ALA A 111 -3.49 -6.04 0.22
C ALA A 111 -3.83 -7.05 1.33
N GLY A 112 -2.94 -7.22 2.30
CA GLY A 112 -3.14 -8.14 3.42
C GLY A 112 -4.40 -7.82 4.24
N TRP A 113 -4.59 -6.55 4.61
CA TRP A 113 -5.75 -6.10 5.40
C TRP A 113 -7.08 -6.08 4.64
N GLN A 114 -7.09 -6.37 3.35
CA GLN A 114 -8.31 -6.66 2.58
C GLN A 114 -8.71 -8.15 2.64
N SER A 115 -7.98 -8.98 3.37
CA SER A 115 -8.31 -10.39 3.51
C SER A 115 -9.67 -10.60 4.15
N THR A 116 -10.44 -11.51 3.56
CA THR A 116 -11.71 -12.01 4.09
C THR A 116 -11.61 -13.51 4.32
N ILE A 117 -12.63 -14.11 4.93
CA ILE A 117 -12.70 -15.57 5.12
C ILE A 117 -12.69 -16.31 3.76
N GLN A 118 -13.35 -15.74 2.74
CA GLN A 118 -13.45 -16.34 1.41
C GLN A 118 -12.25 -16.02 0.52
N ASN A 119 -11.58 -14.90 0.75
CA ASN A 119 -10.47 -14.44 -0.07
C ASN A 119 -9.34 -13.91 0.81
N GLN A 120 -8.40 -14.78 1.15
CA GLN A 120 -7.22 -14.41 1.91
C GLN A 120 -6.10 -13.96 0.99
N ARG A 121 -5.64 -12.73 1.20
CA ARG A 121 -4.57 -12.10 0.41
C ARG A 121 -3.20 -12.11 1.11
N ILE A 122 -3.02 -12.96 2.13
CA ILE A 122 -1.77 -13.03 2.92
C ILE A 122 -0.56 -13.38 2.04
N THR A 123 -0.72 -14.31 1.10
CA THR A 123 0.37 -14.71 0.19
C THR A 123 0.72 -13.56 -0.76
N GLU A 124 -0.26 -12.82 -1.24
CA GLU A 124 -0.04 -11.62 -2.06
C GLU A 124 0.71 -10.54 -1.27
N ALA A 125 0.32 -10.31 -0.02
CA ALA A 125 1.03 -9.41 0.88
C ALA A 125 2.50 -9.84 1.07
N ALA A 126 2.77 -11.13 1.28
CA ALA A 126 4.12 -11.66 1.42
C ALA A 126 4.97 -11.45 0.16
N HIS A 127 4.40 -11.61 -1.03
CA HIS A 127 5.10 -11.30 -2.29
C HIS A 127 5.43 -9.81 -2.41
N ALA A 128 4.52 -8.91 -2.03
CA ALA A 128 4.80 -7.48 -2.03
C ALA A 128 5.88 -7.12 -1.00
N PHE A 129 5.88 -7.71 0.19
CA PHE A 129 6.94 -7.55 1.18
C PHE A 129 8.29 -8.08 0.66
N ALA A 130 8.31 -9.20 -0.05
CA ALA A 130 9.52 -9.72 -0.67
C ALA A 130 10.12 -8.73 -1.69
N GLN A 131 9.28 -8.08 -2.52
CA GLN A 131 9.73 -7.02 -3.43
C GLN A 131 10.26 -5.80 -2.65
N ALA A 132 9.58 -5.39 -1.58
CA ALA A 132 10.06 -4.30 -0.73
C ALA A 132 11.47 -4.60 -0.16
N ILE A 133 11.72 -5.82 0.28
CA ILE A 133 13.02 -6.27 0.81
C ILE A 133 14.09 -6.28 -0.30
N ASP A 134 13.74 -6.75 -1.50
CA ASP A 134 14.69 -6.79 -2.63
C ASP A 134 15.15 -5.39 -3.05
N PHE A 135 14.25 -4.42 -3.02
CA PHE A 135 14.51 -3.05 -3.45
C PHE A 135 14.93 -2.11 -2.31
N ALA A 136 14.85 -2.54 -1.06
CA ALA A 136 15.28 -1.72 0.07
C ALA A 136 16.80 -1.43 0.01
N PRO A 137 17.22 -0.20 0.36
CA PRO A 137 18.63 0.12 0.59
C PRO A 137 19.22 -0.81 1.67
N GLU A 138 20.51 -1.11 1.56
CA GLU A 138 21.15 -2.11 2.43
C GLU A 138 21.10 -1.71 3.90
N ASP A 139 21.17 -0.43 4.21
CA ASP A 139 21.09 0.14 5.55
C ASP A 139 19.67 0.11 6.15
N GLU A 140 18.62 0.09 5.32
CA GLU A 140 17.23 -0.01 5.75
C GLU A 140 16.67 -1.45 5.66
N LYS A 141 17.35 -2.35 4.98
CA LYS A 141 16.86 -3.69 4.62
C LYS A 141 16.43 -4.52 5.83
N GLU A 142 17.19 -4.47 6.92
CA GLU A 142 16.87 -5.23 8.13
C GLU A 142 15.62 -4.70 8.83
N GLU A 143 15.42 -3.39 8.83
CA GLU A 143 14.20 -2.80 9.35
C GLU A 143 12.97 -3.20 8.52
N ILE A 144 13.08 -3.16 7.19
CA ILE A 144 12.00 -3.58 6.27
C ILE A 144 11.66 -5.06 6.46
N LYS A 145 12.65 -5.92 6.65
CA LYS A 145 12.44 -7.34 6.99
C LYS A 145 11.61 -7.49 8.27
N ASN A 146 12.00 -6.79 9.33
CA ASN A 146 11.29 -6.85 10.61
C ASN A 146 9.86 -6.36 10.48
N GLN A 147 9.64 -5.25 9.78
CA GLN A 147 8.30 -4.74 9.52
C GLN A 147 7.44 -5.75 8.74
N ALA A 148 7.97 -6.36 7.70
CA ALA A 148 7.27 -7.36 6.90
C ALA A 148 6.86 -8.60 7.72
N VAL A 149 7.74 -9.08 8.61
CA VAL A 149 7.46 -10.21 9.51
C VAL A 149 6.35 -9.88 10.50
N GLU A 150 6.46 -8.75 11.19
CA GLU A 150 5.47 -8.35 12.20
C GLU A 150 4.09 -8.10 11.55
N GLU A 151 4.07 -7.50 10.38
CA GLU A 151 2.83 -7.30 9.62
C GLU A 151 2.21 -8.64 9.23
N LEU A 152 3.01 -9.58 8.71
CA LEU A 152 2.51 -10.88 8.29
C LEU A 152 2.00 -11.72 9.48
N LYS A 153 2.65 -11.64 10.65
CA LYS A 153 2.17 -12.24 11.89
C LYS A 153 0.82 -11.64 12.31
N SER A 154 0.70 -10.33 12.26
CA SER A 154 -0.54 -9.61 12.61
C SER A 154 -1.70 -10.01 11.70
N LEU A 155 -1.45 -10.05 10.37
CA LEU A 155 -2.42 -10.53 9.39
C LEU A 155 -2.84 -11.98 9.64
N GLY A 156 -1.88 -12.87 9.94
CA GLY A 156 -2.16 -14.26 10.28
C GLY A 156 -3.05 -14.40 11.51
N LEU A 157 -2.76 -13.64 12.57
CA LEU A 157 -3.58 -13.63 13.80
C LEU A 157 -4.96 -13.03 13.55
N ALA A 158 -5.10 -12.03 12.71
CA ALA A 158 -6.40 -11.46 12.33
C ALA A 158 -7.25 -12.47 11.56
N CYS A 159 -6.68 -13.13 10.55
CA CYS A 159 -7.41 -14.13 9.75
C CYS A 159 -7.89 -15.31 10.59
N ILE A 160 -7.04 -15.85 11.49
CA ILE A 160 -7.50 -16.94 12.36
C ILE A 160 -8.57 -16.47 13.36
N SER A 161 -8.52 -15.21 13.80
CA SER A 161 -9.54 -14.65 14.68
C SER A 161 -10.90 -14.53 13.97
N LEU A 162 -10.89 -14.11 12.70
CA LEU A 162 -12.09 -14.09 11.86
C LEU A 162 -12.69 -15.50 11.71
N ARG A 163 -11.87 -16.50 11.39
CA ARG A 163 -12.31 -17.91 11.26
C ARG A 163 -12.88 -18.43 12.58
N LYS A 164 -12.20 -18.18 13.70
CA LYS A 164 -12.67 -18.56 15.01
C LYS A 164 -14.04 -17.96 15.36
N ASN A 165 -14.23 -16.67 15.09
CA ASN A 165 -15.50 -15.99 15.33
C ASN A 165 -16.61 -16.60 14.48
N ARG A 166 -16.33 -16.92 13.21
CA ARG A 166 -17.28 -17.56 12.32
C ARG A 166 -17.64 -18.96 12.80
N PHE A 167 -16.64 -19.80 13.12
CA PHE A 167 -16.87 -21.14 13.63
C PHE A 167 -17.67 -21.13 14.94
N SER A 168 -17.49 -20.15 15.81
CA SER A 168 -18.26 -20.00 17.04
C SER A 168 -19.74 -19.71 16.79
N GLN A 169 -20.08 -19.08 15.67
CA GLN A 169 -21.45 -18.76 15.28
C GLN A 169 -22.09 -19.88 14.44
N TYR A 170 -21.29 -20.54 13.61
CA TYR A 170 -21.70 -21.54 12.65
C TYR A 170 -20.73 -22.72 12.70
N PRO A 171 -20.81 -23.59 13.75
CA PRO A 171 -19.89 -24.71 13.86
C PRO A 171 -20.29 -25.79 12.85
N ASP A 172 -19.47 -26.00 11.84
CA ASP A 172 -19.64 -27.04 10.83
C ASP A 172 -18.31 -27.56 10.32
N ALA A 173 -18.34 -28.65 9.56
CA ALA A 173 -17.14 -29.27 9.00
C ALA A 173 -16.46 -28.42 7.93
N GLU A 174 -17.18 -27.57 7.21
CA GLU A 174 -16.64 -26.68 6.18
C GLU A 174 -15.78 -25.57 6.82
N GLU A 175 -16.28 -24.94 7.88
CA GLU A 175 -15.52 -23.94 8.63
C GLU A 175 -14.27 -24.55 9.29
N LEU A 176 -14.37 -25.80 9.78
CA LEU A 176 -13.23 -26.53 10.34
C LEU A 176 -12.17 -26.82 9.27
N ALA A 177 -12.58 -27.24 8.06
CA ALA A 177 -11.68 -27.48 6.93
C ALA A 177 -11.05 -26.15 6.43
N GLY A 178 -11.81 -25.05 6.45
CA GLY A 178 -11.34 -23.71 6.13
C GLY A 178 -10.17 -23.26 6.99
N PHE A 179 -10.17 -23.67 8.25
CA PHE A 179 -9.07 -23.39 9.17
C PHE A 179 -7.71 -23.99 8.74
N ASP A 180 -7.70 -25.22 8.22
CA ASP A 180 -6.47 -25.84 7.71
C ASP A 180 -5.98 -25.12 6.44
N SER A 181 -6.91 -24.64 5.61
CA SER A 181 -6.61 -23.80 4.46
C SER A 181 -5.94 -22.48 4.89
N ASP A 182 -6.48 -21.80 5.91
CA ASP A 182 -5.95 -20.54 6.45
C ASP A 182 -4.51 -20.75 6.97
N ARG A 183 -4.27 -21.85 7.67
CA ARG A 183 -2.94 -22.24 8.16
C ARG A 183 -1.95 -22.45 7.00
N LYS A 184 -2.38 -23.15 5.96
CA LYS A 184 -1.56 -23.40 4.77
C LYS A 184 -1.20 -22.10 4.05
N ASN A 185 -2.15 -21.16 3.92
CA ASN A 185 -1.91 -19.86 3.32
C ASN A 185 -0.86 -19.06 4.11
N LEU A 186 -0.96 -19.05 5.44
CA LEU A 186 0.03 -18.38 6.28
C LEU A 186 1.42 -19.04 6.15
N LEU A 187 1.49 -20.37 6.16
CA LEU A 187 2.77 -21.09 5.96
C LEU A 187 3.39 -20.77 4.60
N SER A 188 2.59 -20.74 3.54
CA SER A 188 3.05 -20.37 2.20
C SER A 188 3.61 -18.94 2.17
N ALA A 189 2.94 -18.01 2.83
CA ALA A 189 3.40 -16.62 2.95
C ALA A 189 4.72 -16.52 3.73
N LEU A 190 4.86 -17.25 4.84
CA LEU A 190 6.12 -17.32 5.61
C LEU A 190 7.26 -17.93 4.80
N MET A 191 6.99 -18.92 3.95
CA MET A 191 7.99 -19.48 3.04
C MET A 191 8.48 -18.48 1.99
N VAL A 192 7.63 -17.57 1.52
CA VAL A 192 8.06 -16.47 0.64
C VAL A 192 9.10 -15.60 1.36
N LEU A 193 8.87 -15.23 2.62
CA LEU A 193 9.84 -14.45 3.40
C LEU A 193 11.11 -15.26 3.72
N LEU A 194 10.99 -16.57 3.96
CA LEU A 194 12.14 -17.45 4.18
C LEU A 194 13.08 -17.44 2.97
N SER A 195 12.55 -17.37 1.75
CA SER A 195 13.36 -17.25 0.52
C SER A 195 14.19 -15.97 0.48
N LYS A 196 13.85 -14.96 1.29
CA LYS A 196 14.61 -13.71 1.47
C LYS A 196 15.56 -13.75 2.69
N GLY A 197 15.80 -14.94 3.23
CA GLY A 197 16.68 -15.12 4.38
C GLY A 197 16.05 -14.77 5.73
N ILE A 198 14.70 -14.69 5.80
CA ILE A 198 13.97 -14.36 7.01
C ILE A 198 13.36 -15.63 7.60
N ALA A 199 13.92 -16.10 8.72
CA ALA A 199 13.35 -17.20 9.50
C ALA A 199 12.20 -16.66 10.38
N ALA A 200 10.99 -16.63 9.85
CA ALA A 200 9.80 -16.27 10.61
C ALA A 200 9.01 -17.54 10.96
N GLY A 201 8.76 -17.75 12.25
CA GLY A 201 7.89 -18.81 12.75
C GLY A 201 6.41 -18.41 12.75
N ILE A 202 5.52 -19.40 12.93
CA ILE A 202 4.10 -19.16 13.19
C ILE A 202 3.98 -18.26 14.42
N PRO A 203 3.11 -17.22 14.40
CA PRO A 203 2.93 -16.32 15.55
C PRO A 203 2.56 -17.08 16.83
N GLU A 204 3.12 -16.67 17.95
CA GLU A 204 2.96 -17.36 19.24
C GLU A 204 1.49 -17.59 19.62
N GLY A 205 0.66 -16.57 19.52
CA GLY A 205 -0.78 -16.67 19.81
C GLY A 205 -1.61 -17.49 18.80
N TYR A 206 -1.01 -17.94 17.69
CA TYR A 206 -1.69 -18.70 16.65
C TYR A 206 -2.03 -20.11 17.14
N GLN A 207 -1.10 -20.79 17.83
CA GLN A 207 -1.29 -22.14 18.34
C GLN A 207 -2.40 -22.20 19.42
N GLU A 208 -2.48 -21.21 20.29
CA GLU A 208 -3.51 -21.10 21.32
C GLU A 208 -4.90 -20.94 20.69
N LYS A 209 -5.01 -20.11 19.65
CA LYS A 209 -6.25 -19.94 18.88
C LYS A 209 -6.67 -21.22 18.16
N ILE A 210 -5.70 -21.98 17.63
CA ILE A 210 -5.93 -23.32 17.05
C ILE A 210 -6.52 -24.27 18.11
N ALA A 211 -5.87 -24.42 19.25
CA ALA A 211 -6.31 -25.30 20.30
C ALA A 211 -7.74 -24.94 20.77
N SER A 212 -8.05 -23.65 20.88
CA SER A 212 -9.40 -23.18 21.20
C SER A 212 -10.43 -23.59 20.15
N LEU A 213 -10.10 -23.51 18.86
CA LEU A 213 -11.00 -23.95 17.77
C LEU A 213 -11.24 -25.45 17.78
N MET A 214 -10.17 -26.24 17.97
CA MET A 214 -10.29 -27.70 18.06
C MET A 214 -11.16 -28.12 19.24
N ASN A 215 -11.01 -27.46 20.41
CA ASN A 215 -11.87 -27.73 21.58
C ASN A 215 -13.33 -27.36 21.29
N GLN A 216 -13.59 -26.28 20.58
CA GLN A 216 -14.95 -25.90 20.17
C GLN A 216 -15.55 -26.92 19.18
N ALA A 217 -14.75 -27.41 18.21
CA ALA A 217 -15.17 -28.43 17.26
C ALA A 217 -15.53 -29.73 17.98
N ALA A 218 -14.67 -30.19 18.88
CA ALA A 218 -14.93 -31.39 19.67
C ALA A 218 -16.21 -31.26 20.54
N ALA A 219 -16.45 -30.07 21.13
CA ALA A 219 -17.68 -29.81 21.89
C ALA A 219 -18.94 -29.78 21.02
N ALA A 220 -18.81 -29.45 19.74
CA ALA A 220 -19.88 -29.45 18.73
C ALA A 220 -20.07 -30.81 18.05
N GLY A 221 -19.24 -31.82 18.38
CA GLY A 221 -19.37 -33.19 17.85
C GLY A 221 -18.68 -33.41 16.49
N TYR A 222 -17.68 -32.57 16.16
CA TYR A 222 -16.83 -32.69 14.95
C TYR A 222 -15.45 -33.24 15.23
#